data_60be4499f374783af2f46ef3751aa781
#
_entry.id   60be4499f374783af2f46ef3751aa781
#
_cell.length_a   1.000
_cell.length_b   1.000
_cell.length_c   1.000
_cell.angle_alpha   90.00
_cell.angle_beta   90.00
_cell.angle_gamma   90.00
#
_symmetry.space_group_name_H-M   'P 1'
#
loop_
_entity.id
_entity.type
_entity.pdbx_description
1 polymer ?
#
loop_
_entity_poly.entity_id
_entity_poly.type
_entity_poly.pdbx_seq_one_letter_code
_entity_poly.pdbx_strand_id
1 'polypeptide(L)'
;MSRIKRSASTGLPTVNFSDHGPVRYLHLGTDWVQGSMWPDRPFDIHLDYVQRMMGWLLWVPPEEVVHLKAMQLGLGAGTLTKFCAKKLGMHTTAIEINPQVVAACRLWFKLPPDSERLQVVLGDAAEVAAHSHWRAQVDVLHVDLYDHEAAAPVLDSEAFYADCRQLLTPSGCMVVNLFGRSHSYARSLEKISAVFGADAVWAFKPTREGNTVVMAQRTRAVPEPDALLSRSLHIEQHWGLPASKWLRVLAPTALSQGD
;
A
#
# COMPACT_ATOMS: atom_id res chain seq x y z
N MET A 1 -1.71 46.22 17.74
CA MET A 1 -0.86 44.98 17.79
C MET A 1 -1.76 43.76 17.87
N SER A 2 -2.00 43.13 16.72
CA SER A 2 -2.88 41.94 16.62
C SER A 2 -2.08 40.71 17.04
N ARG A 3 -2.54 40.00 18.08
CA ARG A 3 -1.99 38.70 18.51
C ARG A 3 -2.32 37.65 17.42
N ILE A 4 -1.29 37.20 16.70
CA ILE A 4 -1.37 36.03 15.86
C ILE A 4 -1.71 34.83 16.77
N LYS A 5 -2.93 34.29 16.66
CA LYS A 5 -3.29 33.05 17.30
C LYS A 5 -2.36 31.95 16.74
N ARG A 6 -1.50 31.39 17.59
CA ARG A 6 -0.78 30.17 17.27
C ARG A 6 -1.83 29.09 17.00
N SER A 7 -1.78 28.54 15.79
CA SER A 7 -2.51 27.31 15.43
C SER A 7 -2.21 26.25 16.49
N ALA A 8 -3.27 25.63 17.05
CA ALA A 8 -3.14 24.47 17.92
C ALA A 8 -2.33 23.41 17.16
N SER A 9 -1.25 22.88 17.75
CA SER A 9 -0.51 21.76 17.18
C SER A 9 -1.46 20.58 17.14
N THR A 10 -1.69 20.02 15.96
CA THR A 10 -2.61 18.90 15.72
C THR A 10 -2.15 17.58 16.34
N GLY A 11 -1.06 17.55 17.09
CA GLY A 11 -0.46 16.32 17.65
C GLY A 11 0.19 15.40 16.58
N LEU A 12 0.07 15.75 15.29
CA LEU A 12 0.65 14.99 14.20
C LEU A 12 2.13 15.34 14.02
N PRO A 13 2.98 14.38 13.62
CA PRO A 13 4.40 14.61 13.44
C PRO A 13 4.68 15.60 12.30
N THR A 14 5.75 16.37 12.45
CA THR A 14 6.24 17.27 11.39
C THR A 14 6.82 16.46 10.25
N VAL A 15 6.60 16.95 9.01
CA VAL A 15 7.08 16.30 7.79
C VAL A 15 8.34 17.00 7.29
N ASN A 16 9.36 16.23 7.00
CA ASN A 16 10.59 16.68 6.37
C ASN A 16 11.05 15.67 5.31
N PHE A 17 12.05 16.05 4.51
CA PHE A 17 12.66 15.16 3.54
C PHE A 17 14.18 15.31 3.54
N SER A 18 14.87 14.27 3.04
CA SER A 18 16.31 14.29 2.77
C SER A 18 16.60 13.75 1.38
N ASP A 19 17.67 14.21 0.78
CA ASP A 19 18.17 13.71 -0.50
C ASP A 19 19.48 12.96 -0.26
N HIS A 20 19.56 11.68 -0.70
CA HIS A 20 20.76 10.87 -0.67
C HIS A 20 21.06 10.33 -2.06
N GLY A 21 22.08 10.88 -2.72
CA GLY A 21 22.37 10.60 -4.11
C GLY A 21 21.17 10.94 -5.00
N PRO A 22 20.69 10.00 -5.84
CA PRO A 22 19.58 10.23 -6.74
C PRO A 22 18.20 10.01 -6.10
N VAL A 23 18.11 9.79 -4.77
CA VAL A 23 16.87 9.40 -4.11
C VAL A 23 16.46 10.43 -3.06
N ARG A 24 15.19 10.79 -3.08
CA ARG A 24 14.52 11.62 -2.06
C ARG A 24 13.74 10.74 -1.10
N TYR A 25 13.89 10.98 0.21
CA TYR A 25 13.23 10.26 1.28
C TYR A 25 12.31 11.17 2.07
N LEU A 26 11.12 10.67 2.42
CA LEU A 26 10.17 11.31 3.33
C LEU A 26 10.38 10.83 4.76
N HIS A 27 10.28 11.74 5.72
CA HIS A 27 10.41 11.49 7.16
C HIS A 27 9.26 12.15 7.93
N LEU A 28 8.91 11.56 9.08
CA LEU A 28 7.88 12.07 10.00
C LEU A 28 8.51 12.44 11.35
N GLY A 29 9.41 13.43 11.35
CA GLY A 29 10.07 13.94 12.55
C GLY A 29 11.13 13.02 13.15
N THR A 30 11.46 11.91 12.51
CA THR A 30 12.50 10.95 12.88
C THR A 30 13.35 10.63 11.65
N ASP A 31 14.44 9.85 11.84
CA ASP A 31 15.29 9.38 10.73
C ASP A 31 14.67 8.20 9.95
N TRP A 32 13.54 7.64 10.43
CA TRP A 32 12.84 6.56 9.74
C TRP A 32 12.28 7.02 8.40
N VAL A 33 12.55 6.21 7.37
CA VAL A 33 12.05 6.45 6.01
C VAL A 33 10.59 6.02 5.92
N GLN A 34 9.71 6.98 5.65
CA GLN A 34 8.27 6.76 5.43
C GLN A 34 7.91 6.61 3.95
N GLY A 35 8.87 6.78 3.07
CA GLY A 35 8.73 6.61 1.64
C GLY A 35 9.88 7.25 0.88
N SER A 36 9.95 6.95 -0.41
CA SER A 36 11.04 7.46 -1.25
C SER A 36 10.60 7.69 -2.69
N MET A 37 11.40 8.45 -3.41
CA MET A 37 11.18 8.75 -4.83
C MET A 37 12.52 9.00 -5.53
N TRP A 38 12.65 8.56 -6.77
CA TRP A 38 13.64 9.11 -7.69
C TRP A 38 13.08 10.40 -8.33
N PRO A 39 13.69 11.59 -8.13
CA PRO A 39 13.20 12.84 -8.70
C PRO A 39 13.15 12.86 -10.23
N ASP A 40 14.03 12.12 -10.90
CA ASP A 40 14.10 11.93 -12.36
C ASP A 40 13.07 10.93 -12.90
N ARG A 41 12.61 10.00 -12.05
CA ARG A 41 11.60 8.97 -12.36
C ARG A 41 10.52 8.92 -11.28
N PRO A 42 9.74 9.98 -11.08
CA PRO A 42 8.90 10.18 -9.89
C PRO A 42 7.71 9.23 -9.78
N PHE A 43 7.41 8.49 -10.85
CA PHE A 43 6.31 7.52 -10.91
C PHE A 43 6.80 6.07 -10.83
N ASP A 44 8.10 5.83 -10.75
CA ASP A 44 8.66 4.51 -10.54
C ASP A 44 8.76 4.19 -9.05
N ILE A 45 8.68 2.90 -8.71
CA ILE A 45 8.73 2.44 -7.32
C ILE A 45 10.17 2.08 -6.95
N HIS A 46 10.74 2.77 -5.95
CA HIS A 46 12.11 2.57 -5.50
C HIS A 46 12.24 1.44 -4.47
N LEU A 47 11.43 1.43 -3.41
CA LEU A 47 11.55 0.49 -2.29
C LEU A 47 11.04 -0.90 -2.65
N ASP A 48 11.78 -1.94 -2.29
CA ASP A 48 11.46 -3.34 -2.61
C ASP A 48 10.08 -3.77 -2.08
N TYR A 49 9.77 -3.43 -0.81
CA TYR A 49 8.46 -3.79 -0.26
C TYR A 49 7.31 -3.11 -0.99
N VAL A 50 7.48 -1.85 -1.41
CA VAL A 50 6.46 -1.10 -2.17
C VAL A 50 6.28 -1.73 -3.56
N GLN A 51 7.36 -2.20 -4.20
CA GLN A 51 7.26 -2.98 -5.44
C GLN A 51 6.43 -4.26 -5.20
N ARG A 52 6.68 -4.99 -4.10
CA ARG A 52 5.94 -6.21 -3.74
C ARG A 52 4.47 -5.93 -3.40
N MET A 53 4.14 -4.74 -2.91
CA MET A 53 2.74 -4.33 -2.74
C MET A 53 1.97 -4.26 -4.06
N MET A 54 2.66 -4.27 -5.20
CA MET A 54 2.05 -4.42 -6.53
C MET A 54 1.88 -5.89 -6.95
N GLY A 55 2.16 -6.86 -6.09
CA GLY A 55 2.07 -8.29 -6.37
C GLY A 55 0.70 -8.78 -6.86
N TRP A 56 -0.37 -8.06 -6.51
CA TRP A 56 -1.74 -8.32 -6.98
C TRP A 56 -1.88 -8.27 -8.51
N LEU A 57 -0.99 -7.56 -9.22
CA LEU A 57 -0.96 -7.53 -10.68
C LEU A 57 -0.81 -8.92 -11.32
N LEU A 58 -0.22 -9.88 -10.60
CA LEU A 58 -0.12 -11.27 -11.06
C LEU A 58 -1.51 -11.95 -11.18
N TRP A 59 -2.53 -11.46 -10.47
CA TRP A 59 -3.89 -12.00 -10.46
C TRP A 59 -4.81 -11.40 -11.50
N VAL A 60 -4.42 -10.27 -12.11
CA VAL A 60 -5.25 -9.50 -13.01
C VAL A 60 -4.71 -9.55 -14.45
N PRO A 61 -5.53 -9.81 -15.47
CA PRO A 61 -5.12 -9.61 -16.86
C PRO A 61 -4.67 -8.16 -17.08
N PRO A 62 -3.53 -7.93 -17.79
CA PRO A 62 -2.97 -6.58 -17.95
C PRO A 62 -3.94 -5.55 -18.54
N GLU A 63 -4.78 -5.97 -19.47
CA GLU A 63 -5.79 -5.14 -20.14
C GLU A 63 -6.91 -4.67 -19.20
N GLU A 64 -7.17 -5.40 -18.12
CA GLU A 64 -8.21 -5.06 -17.13
C GLU A 64 -7.73 -4.05 -16.10
N VAL A 65 -6.42 -3.92 -15.91
CA VAL A 65 -5.83 -3.11 -14.82
C VAL A 65 -6.27 -1.65 -14.86
N VAL A 66 -6.38 -1.05 -16.03
CA VAL A 66 -6.79 0.36 -16.22
C VAL A 66 -8.23 0.64 -15.76
N HIS A 67 -9.07 -0.39 -15.69
CA HIS A 67 -10.48 -0.30 -15.30
C HIS A 67 -10.70 -0.45 -13.79
N LEU A 68 -9.67 -0.86 -13.05
CA LEU A 68 -9.76 -1.11 -11.61
C LEU A 68 -9.67 0.18 -10.79
N LYS A 69 -10.22 0.10 -9.58
CA LYS A 69 -10.17 1.15 -8.56
C LYS A 69 -9.22 0.75 -7.44
N ALA A 70 -8.18 1.54 -7.25
CA ALA A 70 -7.24 1.39 -6.15
C ALA A 70 -7.58 2.37 -5.01
N MET A 71 -7.52 1.89 -3.77
CA MET A 71 -7.51 2.72 -2.58
C MET A 71 -6.24 2.48 -1.80
N GLN A 72 -5.63 3.55 -1.28
CA GLN A 72 -4.47 3.46 -0.40
C GLN A 72 -4.81 4.07 0.96
N LEU A 73 -4.60 3.33 2.04
CA LEU A 73 -4.64 3.80 3.42
C LEU A 73 -3.21 4.12 3.87
N GLY A 74 -2.95 5.40 4.14
CA GLY A 74 -1.62 5.96 4.34
C GLY A 74 -0.96 6.37 3.02
N LEU A 75 -0.59 7.65 2.87
CA LEU A 75 -0.04 8.20 1.62
C LEU A 75 1.48 7.99 1.51
N GLY A 76 2.22 8.11 2.62
CA GLY A 76 3.68 8.13 2.60
C GLY A 76 4.23 9.16 1.59
N ALA A 77 5.19 8.79 0.77
CA ALA A 77 5.70 9.63 -0.33
C ALA A 77 4.80 9.63 -1.59
N GLY A 78 3.58 9.12 -1.49
CA GLY A 78 2.62 8.98 -2.59
C GLY A 78 3.05 7.99 -3.68
N THR A 79 3.96 7.09 -3.38
CA THR A 79 4.58 6.21 -4.38
C THR A 79 3.56 5.25 -5.01
N LEU A 80 2.81 4.50 -4.19
CA LEU A 80 1.74 3.60 -4.68
C LEU A 80 0.66 4.39 -5.42
N THR A 81 0.20 5.48 -4.82
CA THR A 81 -0.83 6.36 -5.40
C THR A 81 -0.44 6.87 -6.80
N LYS A 82 0.79 7.37 -6.92
CA LYS A 82 1.32 7.84 -8.21
C LYS A 82 1.47 6.72 -9.24
N PHE A 83 1.96 5.56 -8.80
CA PHE A 83 2.14 4.41 -9.68
C PHE A 83 0.79 3.92 -10.22
N CYS A 84 -0.20 3.69 -9.34
CA CYS A 84 -1.54 3.28 -9.76
C CYS A 84 -2.19 4.30 -10.71
N ALA A 85 -2.13 5.59 -10.39
CA ALA A 85 -2.79 6.62 -11.20
C ALA A 85 -2.07 6.93 -12.53
N LYS A 86 -0.71 6.92 -12.55
CA LYS A 86 0.07 7.41 -13.70
C LYS A 86 0.70 6.30 -14.54
N LYS A 87 1.13 5.20 -13.93
CA LYS A 87 1.71 4.07 -14.66
C LYS A 87 0.64 3.06 -15.09
N LEU A 88 -0.32 2.79 -14.20
CA LEU A 88 -1.38 1.82 -14.46
C LEU A 88 -2.67 2.45 -15.01
N GLY A 89 -2.83 3.78 -14.92
CA GLY A 89 -4.01 4.50 -15.39
C GLY A 89 -5.29 4.24 -14.59
N MET A 90 -5.17 3.70 -13.38
CA MET A 90 -6.30 3.33 -12.51
C MET A 90 -7.01 4.55 -11.90
N HIS A 91 -8.28 4.38 -11.53
CA HIS A 91 -8.91 5.28 -10.57
C HIS A 91 -8.32 5.03 -9.18
N THR A 92 -7.72 6.06 -8.59
CA THR A 92 -6.92 5.92 -7.36
C THR A 92 -7.36 6.91 -6.32
N THR A 93 -7.68 6.43 -5.12
CA THR A 93 -7.99 7.25 -3.94
C THR A 93 -6.97 6.96 -2.85
N ALA A 94 -6.33 7.99 -2.29
CA ALA A 94 -5.46 7.86 -1.13
C ALA A 94 -6.10 8.53 0.09
N ILE A 95 -6.04 7.88 1.24
CA ILE A 95 -6.50 8.40 2.52
C ILE A 95 -5.26 8.74 3.36
N GLU A 96 -5.20 9.97 3.85
CA GLU A 96 -4.07 10.45 4.65
C GLU A 96 -4.60 11.31 5.81
N ILE A 97 -4.13 11.04 7.01
CA ILE A 97 -4.55 11.78 8.21
C ILE A 97 -3.77 13.09 8.38
N ASN A 98 -2.53 13.14 7.91
CA ASN A 98 -1.64 14.27 8.11
C ASN A 98 -1.64 15.23 6.90
N PRO A 99 -2.24 16.43 7.00
CA PRO A 99 -2.26 17.39 5.89
C PRO A 99 -0.87 17.86 5.47
N GLN A 100 0.14 17.80 6.37
CA GLN A 100 1.52 18.13 6.02
C GLN A 100 2.13 17.09 5.08
N VAL A 101 1.77 15.80 5.21
CA VAL A 101 2.19 14.75 4.27
C VAL A 101 1.64 15.03 2.89
N VAL A 102 0.35 15.36 2.77
CA VAL A 102 -0.26 15.72 1.48
C VAL A 102 0.43 16.93 0.86
N ALA A 103 0.68 17.99 1.64
CA ALA A 103 1.37 19.18 1.16
C ALA A 103 2.80 18.86 0.70
N ALA A 104 3.56 18.08 1.48
CA ALA A 104 4.90 17.64 1.13
C ALA A 104 4.92 16.80 -0.16
N CYS A 105 3.97 15.89 -0.32
CA CYS A 105 3.84 15.08 -1.52
C CYS A 105 3.58 15.93 -2.77
N ARG A 106 2.72 16.94 -2.67
CA ARG A 106 2.43 17.87 -3.77
C ARG A 106 3.66 18.72 -4.13
N LEU A 107 4.35 19.27 -3.12
CA LEU A 107 5.46 20.20 -3.32
C LEU A 107 6.76 19.50 -3.73
N TRP A 108 7.08 18.37 -3.11
CA TRP A 108 8.43 17.77 -3.18
C TRP A 108 8.48 16.37 -3.76
N PHE A 109 7.36 15.62 -3.76
CA PHE A 109 7.31 14.23 -4.24
C PHE A 109 6.52 14.05 -5.53
N LYS A 110 6.26 15.16 -6.26
CA LYS A 110 5.62 15.13 -7.59
C LYS A 110 4.25 14.42 -7.60
N LEU A 111 3.52 14.43 -6.48
CA LEU A 111 2.15 13.95 -6.44
C LEU A 111 1.28 14.88 -7.31
N PRO A 112 0.62 14.36 -8.35
CA PRO A 112 -0.22 15.20 -9.22
C PRO A 112 -1.42 15.80 -8.48
N PRO A 113 -1.99 16.91 -8.94
CA PRO A 113 -3.23 17.46 -8.38
C PRO A 113 -4.38 16.44 -8.51
N ASP A 114 -5.42 16.64 -7.71
CA ASP A 114 -6.62 15.83 -7.81
C ASP A 114 -7.26 15.97 -9.20
N SER A 115 -7.85 14.89 -9.65
CA SER A 115 -8.48 14.76 -10.96
C SER A 115 -9.59 13.70 -10.88
N GLU A 116 -10.27 13.42 -11.99
CA GLU A 116 -11.26 12.34 -12.06
C GLU A 116 -10.67 10.96 -11.68
N ARG A 117 -9.36 10.74 -11.94
CA ARG A 117 -8.68 9.46 -11.70
C ARG A 117 -7.78 9.43 -10.47
N LEU A 118 -7.57 10.56 -9.81
CA LEU A 118 -6.71 10.65 -8.63
C LEU A 118 -7.35 11.57 -7.61
N GLN A 119 -7.58 11.06 -6.41
CA GLN A 119 -8.09 11.83 -5.28
C GLN A 119 -7.26 11.56 -4.04
N VAL A 120 -7.01 12.61 -3.25
CA VAL A 120 -6.41 12.49 -1.92
C VAL A 120 -7.39 13.05 -0.90
N VAL A 121 -7.87 12.18 -0.01
CA VAL A 121 -8.84 12.50 1.01
C VAL A 121 -8.13 12.61 2.36
N LEU A 122 -8.26 13.77 3.00
CA LEU A 122 -7.83 13.95 4.38
C LEU A 122 -8.82 13.27 5.32
N GLY A 123 -8.37 12.27 6.06
CA GLY A 123 -9.23 11.51 6.96
C GLY A 123 -8.50 10.39 7.70
N ASP A 124 -9.15 9.88 8.73
CA ASP A 124 -8.69 8.69 9.45
C ASP A 124 -9.00 7.43 8.66
N ALA A 125 -7.99 6.57 8.47
CA ALA A 125 -8.12 5.32 7.71
C ALA A 125 -9.16 4.36 8.33
N ALA A 126 -9.29 4.32 9.67
CA ALA A 126 -10.27 3.48 10.35
C ALA A 126 -11.70 3.98 10.11
N GLU A 127 -11.92 5.30 10.16
CA GLU A 127 -13.23 5.89 9.88
C GLU A 127 -13.65 5.65 8.42
N VAL A 128 -12.72 5.84 7.49
CA VAL A 128 -12.97 5.60 6.05
C VAL A 128 -13.25 4.13 5.77
N ALA A 129 -12.49 3.21 6.38
CA ALA A 129 -12.69 1.77 6.21
C ALA A 129 -14.07 1.31 6.72
N ALA A 130 -14.54 1.86 7.83
CA ALA A 130 -15.85 1.54 8.41
C ALA A 130 -17.02 2.20 7.65
N HIS A 131 -16.76 3.21 6.80
CA HIS A 131 -17.81 4.01 6.18
C HIS A 131 -18.52 3.27 5.05
N SER A 132 -19.86 3.19 5.12
CA SER A 132 -20.69 2.42 4.16
C SER A 132 -20.60 2.88 2.72
N HIS A 133 -20.23 4.14 2.46
CA HIS A 133 -20.06 4.69 1.12
C HIS A 133 -19.05 3.90 0.26
N TRP A 134 -18.01 3.35 0.88
CA TRP A 134 -16.94 2.67 0.18
C TRP A 134 -17.14 1.15 0.02
N ARG A 135 -18.23 0.60 0.56
CA ARG A 135 -18.48 -0.86 0.51
C ARG A 135 -18.56 -1.38 -0.91
N ALA A 136 -17.81 -2.45 -1.16
CA ALA A 136 -17.73 -3.15 -2.44
C ALA A 136 -17.38 -2.25 -3.64
N GLN A 137 -16.55 -1.22 -3.42
CA GLN A 137 -16.14 -0.29 -4.47
C GLN A 137 -14.65 -0.31 -4.81
N VAL A 138 -13.85 -1.04 -4.04
CA VAL A 138 -12.39 -1.06 -4.16
C VAL A 138 -11.94 -2.41 -4.71
N ASP A 139 -11.19 -2.40 -5.80
CA ASP A 139 -10.63 -3.62 -6.38
C ASP A 139 -9.28 -3.96 -5.76
N VAL A 140 -8.49 -2.94 -5.43
CA VAL A 140 -7.19 -3.10 -4.76
C VAL A 140 -7.07 -2.14 -3.60
N LEU A 141 -6.97 -2.67 -2.39
CA LEU A 141 -6.76 -1.90 -1.17
C LEU A 141 -5.32 -2.06 -0.70
N HIS A 142 -4.53 -1.00 -0.76
CA HIS A 142 -3.20 -0.97 -0.16
C HIS A 142 -3.27 -0.43 1.27
N VAL A 143 -2.71 -1.15 2.23
CA VAL A 143 -2.64 -0.76 3.65
C VAL A 143 -1.17 -0.62 4.04
N ASP A 144 -0.72 0.61 4.23
CA ASP A 144 0.66 0.94 4.62
C ASP A 144 0.62 2.03 5.71
N LEU A 145 0.18 1.61 6.91
CA LEU A 145 -0.13 2.49 8.03
C LEU A 145 0.89 2.27 9.15
N TYR A 146 1.85 3.19 9.24
CA TYR A 146 2.86 3.22 10.29
C TYR A 146 2.93 4.59 10.92
N ASP A 147 3.26 4.63 12.22
CA ASP A 147 3.56 5.87 12.92
C ASP A 147 5.01 6.32 12.60
N HIS A 148 5.41 7.42 13.24
CA HIS A 148 6.74 7.99 13.08
C HIS A 148 7.89 7.09 13.61
N GLU A 149 7.58 6.08 14.43
CA GLU A 149 8.56 5.13 14.96
C GLU A 149 8.68 3.87 14.07
N ALA A 150 7.72 3.66 13.14
CA ALA A 150 7.64 2.49 12.26
C ALA A 150 7.76 1.15 12.99
N ALA A 151 7.34 1.10 14.27
CA ALA A 151 7.57 -0.03 15.16
C ALA A 151 6.51 -1.13 14.98
N ALA A 152 5.26 -0.76 14.67
CA ALA A 152 4.13 -1.65 14.45
C ALA A 152 3.07 -0.97 13.57
N PRO A 153 2.19 -1.74 12.89
CA PRO A 153 1.02 -1.17 12.22
C PRO A 153 0.14 -0.41 13.23
N VAL A 154 -0.28 0.80 12.84
CA VAL A 154 -1.15 1.63 13.68
C VAL A 154 -2.53 1.01 13.85
N LEU A 155 -3.06 0.38 12.78
CA LEU A 155 -4.33 -0.33 12.75
C LEU A 155 -4.07 -1.80 12.47
N ASP A 156 -4.23 -2.64 13.49
CA ASP A 156 -3.98 -4.09 13.42
C ASP A 156 -4.97 -4.85 14.31
N SER A 157 -6.25 -4.84 13.93
CA SER A 157 -7.30 -5.61 14.61
C SER A 157 -8.15 -6.39 13.60
N GLU A 158 -8.78 -7.49 14.04
CA GLU A 158 -9.73 -8.23 13.21
C GLU A 158 -10.88 -7.35 12.73
N ALA A 159 -11.38 -6.43 13.60
CA ALA A 159 -12.43 -5.48 13.23
C ALA A 159 -11.99 -4.58 12.07
N PHE A 160 -10.77 -4.02 12.15
CA PHE A 160 -10.23 -3.20 11.07
C PHE A 160 -10.07 -3.99 9.76
N TYR A 161 -9.56 -5.22 9.83
CA TYR A 161 -9.44 -6.07 8.64
C TYR A 161 -10.79 -6.49 8.07
N ALA A 162 -11.81 -6.67 8.94
CA ALA A 162 -13.19 -6.92 8.50
C ALA A 162 -13.79 -5.71 7.75
N ASP A 163 -13.54 -4.50 8.23
CA ASP A 163 -13.93 -3.27 7.54
C ASP A 163 -13.18 -3.15 6.19
N CYS A 164 -11.88 -3.37 6.17
CA CYS A 164 -11.09 -3.43 4.92
C CYS A 164 -11.67 -4.43 3.91
N ARG A 165 -12.06 -5.63 4.38
CA ARG A 165 -12.67 -6.64 3.52
C ARG A 165 -14.01 -6.19 2.95
N GLN A 166 -14.79 -5.38 3.68
CA GLN A 166 -16.08 -4.85 3.20
C GLN A 166 -15.91 -3.79 2.10
N LEU A 167 -14.77 -3.08 2.05
CA LEU A 167 -14.47 -2.13 0.98
C LEU A 167 -14.31 -2.82 -0.39
N LEU A 168 -13.81 -4.06 -0.38
CA LEU A 168 -13.40 -4.76 -1.59
C LEU A 168 -14.60 -5.19 -2.43
N THR A 169 -14.46 -5.13 -3.76
CA THR A 169 -15.33 -5.83 -4.70
C THR A 169 -15.20 -7.35 -4.53
N PRO A 170 -16.11 -8.17 -5.04
CA PRO A 170 -16.01 -9.63 -4.91
C PRO A 170 -14.68 -10.23 -5.38
N SER A 171 -14.07 -9.68 -6.44
CA SER A 171 -12.75 -10.07 -6.95
C SER A 171 -11.59 -9.26 -6.37
N GLY A 172 -11.88 -8.32 -5.47
CA GLY A 172 -10.88 -7.41 -4.91
C GLY A 172 -9.93 -8.08 -3.91
N CYS A 173 -8.80 -7.43 -3.70
CA CYS A 173 -7.80 -7.87 -2.72
C CYS A 173 -7.28 -6.71 -1.87
N MET A 174 -6.92 -7.03 -0.63
CA MET A 174 -6.14 -6.18 0.26
C MET A 174 -4.67 -6.58 0.14
N VAL A 175 -3.78 -5.58 0.08
CA VAL A 175 -2.33 -5.77 0.17
C VAL A 175 -1.83 -4.93 1.32
N VAL A 176 -1.25 -5.57 2.32
CA VAL A 176 -0.79 -4.92 3.55
C VAL A 176 0.71 -5.10 3.74
N ASN A 177 1.40 -4.02 4.09
CA ASN A 177 2.78 -4.05 4.54
C ASN A 177 2.82 -4.35 6.04
N LEU A 178 3.47 -5.43 6.43
CA LEU A 178 3.75 -5.78 7.82
C LEU A 178 5.26 -5.63 8.06
N PHE A 179 5.61 -4.81 9.03
CA PHE A 179 7.00 -4.58 9.43
C PHE A 179 7.19 -5.03 10.89
N GLY A 180 8.30 -5.67 11.19
CA GLY A 180 8.62 -6.06 12.53
C GLY A 180 9.05 -7.52 12.68
N ARG A 181 9.34 -7.90 13.93
CA ARG A 181 9.87 -9.24 14.25
C ARG A 181 8.77 -10.31 14.18
N SER A 182 9.19 -11.55 14.05
CA SER A 182 8.35 -12.73 13.81
C SER A 182 7.04 -12.82 14.63
N HIS A 183 7.04 -12.42 15.90
CA HIS A 183 5.84 -12.50 16.74
C HIS A 183 4.75 -11.46 16.37
N SER A 184 5.10 -10.25 15.96
CA SER A 184 4.12 -9.25 15.53
C SER A 184 3.52 -9.66 14.18
N TYR A 185 4.35 -10.11 13.26
CA TYR A 185 3.91 -10.64 11.96
C TYR A 185 2.92 -11.80 12.11
N ALA A 186 3.25 -12.81 12.93
CA ALA A 186 2.37 -13.98 13.12
C ALA A 186 0.97 -13.57 13.63
N ARG A 187 0.92 -12.68 14.63
CA ARG A 187 -0.36 -12.19 15.18
C ARG A 187 -1.17 -11.39 14.16
N SER A 188 -0.54 -10.55 13.34
CA SER A 188 -1.23 -9.82 12.28
C SER A 188 -1.75 -10.78 11.21
N LEU A 189 -0.94 -11.78 10.83
CA LEU A 189 -1.33 -12.79 9.86
C LEU A 189 -2.52 -13.64 10.34
N GLU A 190 -2.55 -14.02 11.64
CA GLU A 190 -3.68 -14.73 12.26
C GLU A 190 -4.98 -13.95 12.11
N LYS A 191 -4.97 -12.63 12.43
CA LYS A 191 -6.14 -11.75 12.32
C LYS A 191 -6.61 -11.62 10.86
N ILE A 192 -5.67 -11.43 9.92
CA ILE A 192 -5.99 -11.36 8.49
C ILE A 192 -6.59 -12.68 8.02
N SER A 193 -6.01 -13.82 8.42
CA SER A 193 -6.49 -15.14 8.04
C SER A 193 -7.86 -15.47 8.66
N ALA A 194 -8.13 -15.01 9.88
CA ALA A 194 -9.46 -15.14 10.51
C ALA A 194 -10.55 -14.41 9.72
N VAL A 195 -10.24 -13.25 9.14
CA VAL A 195 -11.19 -12.42 8.40
C VAL A 195 -11.36 -12.87 6.95
N PHE A 196 -10.26 -13.18 6.26
CA PHE A 196 -10.28 -13.46 4.81
C PHE A 196 -10.39 -14.94 4.47
N GLY A 197 -10.07 -15.84 5.42
CA GLY A 197 -9.86 -17.27 5.20
C GLY A 197 -8.39 -17.54 4.88
N ALA A 198 -7.79 -18.52 5.56
CA ALA A 198 -6.35 -18.82 5.41
C ALA A 198 -5.95 -19.24 3.98
N ASP A 199 -6.87 -19.84 3.24
CA ASP A 199 -6.67 -20.27 1.85
C ASP A 199 -6.73 -19.13 0.82
N ALA A 200 -7.22 -17.94 1.24
CA ALA A 200 -7.28 -16.73 0.42
C ALA A 200 -6.12 -15.74 0.70
N VAL A 201 -5.16 -16.15 1.56
CA VAL A 201 -4.05 -15.29 2.00
C VAL A 201 -2.72 -15.78 1.46
N TRP A 202 -1.95 -14.85 0.91
CA TRP A 202 -0.64 -15.06 0.32
C TRP A 202 0.37 -14.11 0.97
N ALA A 203 1.60 -14.56 1.14
CA ALA A 203 2.66 -13.71 1.69
C ALA A 203 3.95 -13.80 0.87
N PHE A 204 4.61 -12.68 0.74
CA PHE A 204 5.99 -12.63 0.29
C PHE A 204 6.96 -13.06 1.40
N LYS A 205 8.09 -13.65 1.03
CA LYS A 205 9.22 -13.76 1.98
C LYS A 205 9.63 -12.37 2.45
N PRO A 206 10.10 -12.19 3.70
CA PRO A 206 10.53 -10.89 4.19
C PRO A 206 11.57 -10.22 3.28
N THR A 207 11.53 -8.88 3.19
CA THR A 207 12.61 -8.12 2.56
C THR A 207 13.85 -8.07 3.47
N ARG A 208 14.96 -7.55 2.96
CA ARG A 208 16.18 -7.37 3.77
C ARG A 208 15.98 -6.37 4.92
N GLU A 209 15.09 -5.39 4.71
CA GLU A 209 14.73 -4.35 5.67
C GLU A 209 13.74 -4.84 6.73
N GLY A 210 13.15 -6.04 6.55
CA GLY A 210 12.23 -6.66 7.50
C GLY A 210 10.76 -6.45 7.19
N ASN A 211 10.40 -5.90 6.03
CA ASN A 211 9.02 -5.82 5.58
C ASN A 211 8.53 -7.17 5.06
N THR A 212 7.31 -7.53 5.40
CA THR A 212 6.59 -8.67 4.82
C THR A 212 5.28 -8.19 4.22
N VAL A 213 5.14 -8.35 2.92
CA VAL A 213 3.89 -7.97 2.22
C VAL A 213 2.96 -9.17 2.19
N VAL A 214 1.73 -8.95 2.66
CA VAL A 214 0.65 -9.95 2.68
C VAL A 214 -0.46 -9.49 1.74
N MET A 215 -0.96 -10.41 0.91
CA MET A 215 -2.12 -10.20 0.05
C MET A 215 -3.26 -11.10 0.51
N ALA A 216 -4.45 -10.53 0.71
CA ALA A 216 -5.65 -11.24 1.13
C ALA A 216 -6.79 -10.95 0.15
N GLN A 217 -7.33 -12.00 -0.48
CA GLN A 217 -8.39 -11.90 -1.48
C GLN A 217 -9.77 -11.96 -0.80
N ARG A 218 -10.72 -11.14 -1.26
CA ARG A 218 -12.10 -11.23 -0.78
C ARG A 218 -12.75 -12.55 -1.16
N THR A 219 -12.51 -13.01 -2.39
CA THR A 219 -12.86 -14.35 -2.86
C THR A 219 -11.60 -15.00 -3.41
N ARG A 220 -11.29 -16.18 -2.91
CA ARG A 220 -10.11 -16.91 -3.34
C ARG A 220 -10.12 -17.16 -4.85
N ALA A 221 -9.05 -16.77 -5.51
CA ALA A 221 -8.75 -17.10 -6.90
C ALA A 221 -7.26 -17.39 -7.05
N VAL A 222 -6.92 -18.40 -7.81
CA VAL A 222 -5.52 -18.77 -8.09
C VAL A 222 -5.38 -18.84 -9.61
N PRO A 223 -4.62 -17.92 -10.22
CA PRO A 223 -4.36 -18.00 -11.66
C PRO A 223 -3.55 -19.24 -12.01
N GLU A 224 -3.77 -19.75 -13.21
CA GLU A 224 -2.96 -20.84 -13.75
C GLU A 224 -1.48 -20.44 -13.87
N PRO A 225 -0.54 -21.39 -13.71
CA PRO A 225 0.90 -21.11 -13.74
C PRO A 225 1.35 -20.35 -15.00
N ASP A 226 0.84 -20.72 -16.16
CA ASP A 226 1.18 -20.06 -17.42
C ASP A 226 0.69 -18.60 -17.46
N ALA A 227 -0.49 -18.33 -16.89
CA ALA A 227 -1.00 -16.97 -16.75
C ALA A 227 -0.13 -16.14 -15.80
N LEU A 228 0.30 -16.71 -14.67
CA LEU A 228 1.22 -16.06 -13.74
C LEU A 228 2.55 -15.70 -14.40
N LEU A 229 3.13 -16.65 -15.16
CA LEU A 229 4.37 -16.43 -15.89
C LEU A 229 4.20 -15.34 -16.95
N SER A 230 3.18 -15.43 -17.78
CA SER A 230 2.89 -14.44 -18.83
C SER A 230 2.70 -13.03 -18.25
N ARG A 231 1.91 -12.91 -17.18
CA ARG A 231 1.66 -11.64 -16.51
C ARG A 231 2.94 -11.09 -15.87
N SER A 232 3.78 -11.94 -15.26
CA SER A 232 5.02 -11.49 -14.65
C SER A 232 5.98 -10.86 -15.68
N LEU A 233 6.08 -11.44 -16.86
CA LEU A 233 6.89 -10.91 -17.97
C LEU A 233 6.31 -9.59 -18.49
N HIS A 234 4.99 -9.49 -18.63
CA HIS A 234 4.31 -8.25 -19.02
C HIS A 234 4.58 -7.13 -18.00
N ILE A 235 4.46 -7.41 -16.70
CA ILE A 235 4.71 -6.45 -15.61
C ILE A 235 6.14 -5.92 -15.67
N GLU A 236 7.14 -6.80 -15.89
CA GLU A 236 8.53 -6.40 -16.03
C GLU A 236 8.74 -5.49 -17.24
N GLN A 237 8.23 -5.89 -18.40
CA GLN A 237 8.44 -5.19 -19.65
C GLN A 237 7.77 -3.81 -19.69
N HIS A 238 6.54 -3.69 -19.19
CA HIS A 238 5.73 -2.49 -19.36
C HIS A 238 5.75 -1.56 -18.14
N TRP A 239 5.91 -2.12 -16.93
CA TRP A 239 5.85 -1.34 -15.69
C TRP A 239 7.16 -1.32 -14.91
N GLY A 240 8.18 -2.07 -15.34
CA GLY A 240 9.51 -2.04 -14.75
C GLY A 240 9.62 -2.65 -13.35
N LEU A 241 8.65 -3.48 -12.94
CA LEU A 241 8.64 -4.16 -11.65
C LEU A 241 9.22 -5.56 -11.78
N PRO A 242 10.00 -6.09 -10.82
CA PRO A 242 10.72 -7.38 -10.95
C PRO A 242 9.79 -8.59 -10.71
N ALA A 243 8.67 -8.68 -11.43
CA ALA A 243 7.58 -9.60 -11.13
C ALA A 243 7.92 -11.08 -11.35
N SER A 244 8.83 -11.42 -12.23
CA SER A 244 9.32 -12.81 -12.37
C SER A 244 10.04 -13.31 -11.12
N LYS A 245 10.69 -12.41 -10.36
CA LYS A 245 11.28 -12.75 -9.05
C LYS A 245 10.21 -13.05 -8.01
N TRP A 246 9.04 -12.40 -8.12
CA TRP A 246 7.97 -12.58 -7.15
C TRP A 246 7.41 -14.00 -7.15
N LEU A 247 7.37 -14.68 -8.29
CA LEU A 247 6.90 -16.07 -8.41
C LEU A 247 7.69 -17.06 -7.53
N ARG A 248 8.90 -16.69 -7.08
CA ARG A 248 9.75 -17.52 -6.21
C ARG A 248 9.62 -17.19 -4.72
N VAL A 249 9.04 -16.06 -4.40
CA VAL A 249 9.02 -15.52 -3.03
C VAL A 249 7.62 -15.20 -2.53
N LEU A 250 6.59 -15.37 -3.35
CA LEU A 250 5.18 -15.25 -3.00
C LEU A 250 4.58 -16.65 -2.89
N ALA A 251 3.96 -16.97 -1.76
CA ALA A 251 3.37 -18.29 -1.51
C ALA A 251 2.06 -18.17 -0.70
N PRO A 252 1.14 -19.16 -0.81
CA PRO A 252 0.01 -19.27 0.10
C PRO A 252 0.47 -19.45 1.54
N THR A 253 -0.16 -18.76 2.49
CA THR A 253 0.21 -18.87 3.91
C THR A 253 -0.25 -20.19 4.55
N ALA A 254 -1.30 -20.80 4.04
CA ALA A 254 -1.82 -22.08 4.52
C ALA A 254 -0.84 -23.25 4.39
N LEU A 255 0.18 -23.15 3.51
CA LEU A 255 1.22 -24.17 3.34
C LEU A 255 2.36 -24.05 4.36
N SER A 256 2.45 -22.93 5.08
CA SER A 256 3.53 -22.66 6.04
C SER A 256 3.27 -23.19 7.45
N GLN A 257 2.11 -23.79 7.71
CA GLN A 257 1.73 -24.30 9.04
C GLN A 257 1.98 -25.81 9.22
N GLY A 258 2.67 -26.45 8.28
CA GLY A 258 2.84 -27.91 8.22
C GLY A 258 4.30 -28.42 8.32
N ASP A 259 5.27 -27.62 8.80
CA ASP A 259 6.65 -28.07 9.08
C ASP A 259 7.07 -27.78 10.52
#